data_eeafd66be61208d10aeaa726702c9e1c
#
_entry.id   eeafd66be61208d10aeaa726702c9e1c
#
_cell.length_a   1.000
_cell.length_b   1.000
_cell.length_c   1.000
_cell.angle_alpha   90.00
_cell.angle_beta   90.00
_cell.angle_gamma   90.00
#
_symmetry.space_group_name_H-M   'P 1'
#
loop_
_entity.id
_entity.type
_entity.pdbx_description
1 polymer ?
#
loop_
_entity_poly.entity_id
_entity_poly.type
_entity_poly.pdbx_seq_one_letter_code
_entity_poly.pdbx_strand_id
1 'polypeptide(L)'
;MIRRLPLIFAAAALAVVAAGCGARSSNKPYTATGTAACLAKKGFTKVTTNPVKVGFIAGFAENGGLKATAPNGNVLTIAFAADDTTGVESTKQAFRAHAPRKLRPHIDDIMESQGNAVLVWTVTPAPAELADAEGCLSS
;
A
#
# COMPACT_ATOMS: atom_id res chain seq x y z
N MET A 1 72.89 3.33 -33.40
CA MET A 1 71.66 2.61 -33.77
C MET A 1 70.71 2.67 -32.58
N ILE A 2 69.73 3.55 -32.61
CA ILE A 2 68.77 3.77 -31.52
C ILE A 2 67.42 3.18 -31.94
N ARG A 3 67.06 2.06 -31.36
CA ARG A 3 65.72 1.45 -31.57
C ARG A 3 64.70 2.14 -30.67
N ARG A 4 63.79 2.87 -31.30
CA ARG A 4 62.64 3.46 -30.64
C ARG A 4 61.53 2.40 -30.47
N LEU A 5 61.17 2.07 -29.25
CA LEU A 5 59.94 1.32 -28.92
C LEU A 5 58.75 2.28 -28.95
N PRO A 6 57.62 1.92 -29.56
CA PRO A 6 56.40 2.66 -29.39
C PRO A 6 55.67 2.22 -28.10
N LEU A 7 55.35 3.19 -27.25
CA LEU A 7 54.42 3.02 -26.12
C LEU A 7 53.01 2.87 -26.67
N ILE A 8 52.43 1.70 -26.45
CA ILE A 8 51.00 1.47 -26.68
C ILE A 8 50.26 1.88 -25.43
N PHE A 9 49.56 3.01 -25.48
CA PHE A 9 48.59 3.40 -24.47
C PHE A 9 47.30 2.61 -24.67
N ALA A 10 47.04 1.63 -23.81
CA ALA A 10 45.76 0.98 -23.71
C ALA A 10 44.81 1.86 -22.88
N ALA A 11 43.91 2.57 -23.54
CA ALA A 11 42.84 3.29 -22.90
C ALA A 11 41.75 2.27 -22.46
N ALA A 12 41.74 1.95 -21.20
CA ALA A 12 40.63 1.18 -20.59
C ALA A 12 39.43 2.11 -20.40
N ALA A 13 38.45 1.98 -21.28
CA ALA A 13 37.14 2.63 -21.10
C ALA A 13 36.37 1.91 -20.01
N LEU A 14 36.28 2.48 -18.81
CA LEU A 14 35.35 2.04 -17.78
C LEU A 14 33.93 2.45 -18.21
N ALA A 15 33.16 1.51 -18.71
CA ALA A 15 31.73 1.66 -18.87
C ALA A 15 31.07 1.55 -17.49
N VAL A 16 30.78 2.67 -16.88
CA VAL A 16 29.91 2.73 -15.67
C VAL A 16 28.49 2.44 -16.14
N VAL A 17 28.04 1.20 -15.99
CA VAL A 17 26.64 0.85 -16.12
C VAL A 17 25.95 1.34 -14.85
N ALA A 18 25.42 2.55 -14.88
CA ALA A 18 24.47 3.01 -13.90
C ALA A 18 23.19 2.18 -14.06
N ALA A 19 23.08 1.08 -13.32
CA ALA A 19 21.82 0.41 -13.09
C ALA A 19 20.95 1.33 -12.24
N GLY A 20 20.30 2.28 -12.90
CA GLY A 20 19.24 3.07 -12.31
C GLY A 20 18.06 2.16 -12.00
N CYS A 21 17.99 1.60 -10.81
CA CYS A 21 16.76 1.15 -10.23
C CYS A 21 15.86 2.37 -9.97
N GLY A 22 15.34 2.94 -11.04
CA GLY A 22 14.22 3.84 -11.00
C GLY A 22 12.99 3.02 -10.67
N ALA A 23 12.70 2.81 -9.37
CA ALA A 23 11.37 2.53 -8.93
C ALA A 23 10.53 3.72 -9.39
N ARG A 24 9.85 3.59 -10.52
CA ARG A 24 8.80 4.51 -10.92
C ARG A 24 7.70 4.34 -9.88
N SER A 25 7.72 5.20 -8.88
CA SER A 25 6.56 5.52 -8.10
C SER A 25 5.49 5.92 -9.13
N SER A 26 4.54 5.03 -9.40
CA SER A 26 3.40 5.39 -10.20
C SER A 26 2.66 6.42 -9.36
N ASN A 27 2.58 7.68 -9.81
CA ASN A 27 1.85 8.76 -9.13
C ASN A 27 0.33 8.52 -9.13
N LYS A 28 -0.11 7.31 -9.45
CA LYS A 28 -1.52 6.94 -9.42
C LYS A 28 -1.90 6.46 -8.03
N PRO A 29 -2.97 7.02 -7.46
CA PRO A 29 -3.46 6.56 -6.17
C PRO A 29 -3.94 5.12 -6.27
N TYR A 30 -3.80 4.37 -5.20
CA TYR A 30 -4.44 3.06 -5.06
C TYR A 30 -5.95 3.20 -5.07
N THR A 31 -6.64 2.19 -5.58
CA THR A 31 -8.10 2.16 -5.67
C THR A 31 -8.67 0.88 -5.08
N ALA A 32 -9.92 0.94 -4.63
CA ALA A 32 -10.63 -0.23 -4.14
C ALA A 32 -10.74 -1.33 -5.21
N THR A 33 -11.04 -0.94 -6.44
CA THR A 33 -11.22 -1.87 -7.57
C THR A 33 -9.91 -2.55 -7.95
N GLY A 34 -8.81 -1.79 -8.02
CA GLY A 34 -7.49 -2.34 -8.34
C GLY A 34 -7.01 -3.37 -7.32
N THR A 35 -7.31 -3.13 -6.03
CA THR A 35 -6.84 -3.95 -4.91
C THR A 35 -7.68 -5.23 -4.71
N ALA A 36 -8.98 -5.20 -4.98
CA ALA A 36 -9.92 -6.25 -4.62
C ALA A 36 -9.57 -7.65 -5.20
N ALA A 37 -9.20 -7.71 -6.47
CA ALA A 37 -8.91 -8.99 -7.15
C ALA A 37 -7.65 -9.67 -6.57
N CYS A 38 -6.64 -8.89 -6.17
CA CYS A 38 -5.43 -9.40 -5.56
C CYS A 38 -5.74 -10.01 -4.18
N LEU A 39 -6.50 -9.30 -3.34
CA LEU A 39 -6.89 -9.81 -2.01
C LEU A 39 -7.63 -11.14 -2.10
N ALA A 40 -8.56 -11.27 -3.06
CA ALA A 40 -9.25 -12.53 -3.27
C ALA A 40 -8.29 -13.68 -3.63
N LYS A 41 -7.26 -13.41 -4.46
CA LYS A 41 -6.22 -14.39 -4.80
C LYS A 41 -5.32 -14.76 -3.61
N LYS A 42 -5.16 -13.86 -2.66
CA LYS A 42 -4.41 -14.07 -1.41
C LYS A 42 -5.22 -14.81 -0.34
N GLY A 43 -6.43 -15.27 -0.67
CA GLY A 43 -7.28 -16.04 0.24
C GLY A 43 -8.18 -15.20 1.14
N PHE A 44 -8.24 -13.88 0.93
CA PHE A 44 -9.24 -13.06 1.59
C PHE A 44 -10.63 -13.40 1.03
N THR A 45 -11.60 -13.55 1.91
CA THR A 45 -12.99 -13.84 1.58
C THR A 45 -13.89 -12.63 1.78
N LYS A 46 -15.13 -12.70 1.29
CA LYS A 46 -16.12 -11.62 1.43
C LYS A 46 -15.61 -10.27 0.96
N VAL A 47 -14.71 -10.27 -0.03
CA VAL A 47 -14.15 -9.05 -0.62
C VAL A 47 -15.29 -8.26 -1.29
N THR A 48 -15.47 -7.01 -0.88
CA THR A 48 -16.51 -6.13 -1.42
C THR A 48 -16.01 -4.70 -1.52
N THR A 49 -16.38 -4.02 -2.60
CA THR A 49 -16.15 -2.59 -2.81
C THR A 49 -17.46 -1.79 -2.79
N ASN A 50 -18.56 -2.43 -2.37
CA ASN A 50 -19.87 -1.77 -2.30
C ASN A 50 -19.86 -0.72 -1.18
N PRO A 51 -20.09 0.57 -1.47
CA PRO A 51 -20.01 1.66 -0.49
C PRO A 51 -20.88 1.46 0.74
N VAL A 52 -22.05 0.83 0.57
CA VAL A 52 -22.97 0.56 1.69
C VAL A 52 -22.46 -0.53 2.63
N LYS A 53 -21.65 -1.47 2.09
CA LYS A 53 -21.16 -2.64 2.84
C LYS A 53 -19.80 -2.43 3.49
N VAL A 54 -18.99 -1.51 2.97
CA VAL A 54 -17.62 -1.29 3.47
C VAL A 54 -17.56 -0.43 4.74
N GLY A 55 -18.65 0.22 5.09
CA GLY A 55 -18.74 1.12 6.24
C GLY A 55 -18.65 2.59 5.84
N PHE A 56 -19.08 3.47 6.74
CA PHE A 56 -19.28 4.89 6.45
C PHE A 56 -18.04 5.58 5.92
N ILE A 57 -16.89 5.48 6.63
CA ILE A 57 -15.68 6.19 6.25
C ILE A 57 -15.13 5.68 4.91
N ALA A 58 -15.00 4.37 4.77
CA ALA A 58 -14.50 3.76 3.54
C ALA A 58 -15.46 3.96 2.36
N GLY A 59 -16.78 3.95 2.62
CA GLY A 59 -17.80 4.16 1.58
C GLY A 59 -17.80 5.56 0.97
N PHE A 60 -17.29 6.57 1.68
CA PHE A 60 -17.15 7.95 1.21
C PHE A 60 -15.72 8.31 0.78
N ALA A 61 -14.78 7.37 0.81
CA ALA A 61 -13.42 7.63 0.37
C ALA A 61 -13.35 7.91 -1.14
N GLU A 62 -12.56 8.88 -1.57
CA GLU A 62 -12.55 9.38 -2.96
C GLU A 62 -12.14 8.30 -3.98
N ASN A 63 -11.19 7.45 -3.64
CA ASN A 63 -10.75 6.34 -4.49
C ASN A 63 -11.42 5.01 -4.09
N GLY A 64 -12.54 5.10 -3.38
CA GLY A 64 -13.37 3.98 -2.96
C GLY A 64 -12.96 3.37 -1.64
N GLY A 65 -13.76 2.42 -1.19
CA GLY A 65 -13.51 1.60 -0.01
C GLY A 65 -13.60 0.12 -0.32
N LEU A 66 -12.93 -0.67 0.51
CA LEU A 66 -12.91 -2.11 0.39
C LEU A 66 -13.06 -2.73 1.78
N LYS A 67 -13.79 -3.85 1.85
CA LYS A 67 -13.87 -4.69 3.04
C LYS A 67 -13.60 -6.14 2.65
N ALA A 68 -12.83 -6.83 3.48
CA ALA A 68 -12.47 -8.22 3.25
C ALA A 68 -12.29 -8.94 4.59
N THR A 69 -12.35 -10.26 4.56
CA THR A 69 -12.06 -11.12 5.71
C THR A 69 -10.81 -11.93 5.41
N ALA A 70 -9.78 -11.77 6.24
CA ALA A 70 -8.54 -12.53 6.14
C ALA A 70 -8.77 -14.03 6.43
N PRO A 71 -7.82 -14.92 6.05
CA PRO A 71 -7.96 -16.36 6.26
C PRO A 71 -8.20 -16.78 7.72
N ASN A 72 -7.67 -16.03 8.69
CA ASN A 72 -7.88 -16.28 10.12
C ASN A 72 -9.18 -15.68 10.69
N GLY A 73 -10.00 -15.02 9.85
CA GLY A 73 -11.24 -14.39 10.24
C GLY A 73 -11.14 -12.92 10.65
N ASN A 74 -9.93 -12.33 10.68
CA ASN A 74 -9.75 -10.91 10.95
C ASN A 74 -10.37 -10.08 9.80
N VAL A 75 -11.13 -9.05 10.14
CA VAL A 75 -11.78 -8.22 9.12
C VAL A 75 -10.94 -6.98 8.85
N LEU A 76 -10.64 -6.78 7.57
CA LEU A 76 -9.95 -5.62 7.03
C LEU A 76 -10.95 -4.66 6.39
N THR A 77 -10.85 -3.39 6.71
CA THR A 77 -11.50 -2.29 5.98
C THR A 77 -10.42 -1.36 5.44
N ILE A 78 -10.46 -1.04 4.16
CA ILE A 78 -9.54 -0.10 3.53
C ILE A 78 -10.33 1.09 3.01
N ALA A 79 -9.90 2.30 3.36
CA ALA A 79 -10.36 3.54 2.76
C ALA A 79 -9.24 4.11 1.87
N PHE A 80 -9.53 4.34 0.60
CA PHE A 80 -8.58 4.90 -0.36
C PHE A 80 -8.81 6.40 -0.48
N ALA A 81 -7.99 7.17 0.24
CA ALA A 81 -8.07 8.62 0.30
C ALA A 81 -7.71 9.28 -1.05
N ALA A 82 -7.96 10.56 -1.18
CA ALA A 82 -7.61 11.36 -2.36
C ALA A 82 -6.10 11.37 -2.65
N ASP A 83 -5.30 11.50 -1.58
CA ASP A 83 -3.85 11.60 -1.63
C ASP A 83 -3.21 10.89 -0.42
N ASP A 84 -1.90 10.77 -0.45
CA ASP A 84 -1.07 10.13 0.58
C ASP A 84 -0.64 11.04 1.74
N THR A 85 -1.13 12.25 1.79
CA THR A 85 -0.81 13.26 2.81
C THR A 85 -2.05 13.70 3.57
N THR A 86 -2.64 14.82 3.19
CA THR A 86 -3.81 15.40 3.87
C THR A 86 -5.02 14.47 3.85
N GLY A 87 -5.26 13.78 2.74
CA GLY A 87 -6.36 12.83 2.60
C GLY A 87 -6.23 11.65 3.53
N VAL A 88 -5.03 11.08 3.64
CA VAL A 88 -4.74 9.97 4.59
C VAL A 88 -4.92 10.43 6.02
N GLU A 89 -4.36 11.57 6.42
CA GLU A 89 -4.49 12.07 7.80
C GLU A 89 -5.95 12.37 8.17
N SER A 90 -6.71 12.98 7.26
CA SER A 90 -8.15 13.23 7.47
C SER A 90 -8.92 11.91 7.64
N THR A 91 -8.59 10.90 6.83
CA THR A 91 -9.21 9.58 6.90
C THR A 91 -8.88 8.87 8.22
N LYS A 92 -7.62 8.91 8.67
CA LYS A 92 -7.21 8.36 9.97
C LYS A 92 -7.92 9.06 11.13
N GLN A 93 -8.04 10.38 11.08
CA GLN A 93 -8.79 11.15 12.08
C GLN A 93 -10.28 10.76 12.11
N ALA A 94 -10.89 10.55 10.94
CA ALA A 94 -12.27 10.09 10.85
C ALA A 94 -12.45 8.71 11.49
N PHE A 95 -11.55 7.76 11.23
CA PHE A 95 -11.58 6.45 11.89
C PHE A 95 -11.44 6.57 13.41
N ARG A 96 -10.52 7.39 13.93
CA ARG A 96 -10.36 7.63 15.36
C ARG A 96 -11.62 8.22 15.99
N ALA A 97 -12.22 9.22 15.33
CA ALA A 97 -13.42 9.91 15.82
C ALA A 97 -14.65 8.98 15.87
N HIS A 98 -14.79 8.11 14.89
CA HIS A 98 -15.95 7.23 14.73
C HIS A 98 -15.74 5.80 15.25
N ALA A 99 -14.57 5.48 15.78
CA ALA A 99 -14.31 4.16 16.36
C ALA A 99 -15.27 3.85 17.51
N PRO A 100 -15.78 2.62 17.59
CA PRO A 100 -16.53 2.17 18.75
C PRO A 100 -15.76 2.40 20.05
N ARG A 101 -16.45 2.74 21.15
CA ARG A 101 -15.79 3.07 22.43
C ARG A 101 -14.76 2.04 22.88
N LYS A 102 -15.03 0.75 22.64
CA LYS A 102 -14.12 -0.36 22.99
C LYS A 102 -12.84 -0.37 22.17
N LEU A 103 -12.86 0.11 20.93
CA LEU A 103 -11.71 0.13 20.04
C LEU A 103 -10.89 1.42 20.11
N ARG A 104 -11.49 2.53 20.58
CA ARG A 104 -10.81 3.84 20.62
C ARG A 104 -9.43 3.83 21.26
N PRO A 105 -9.20 3.16 22.42
CA PRO A 105 -7.88 3.13 23.05
C PRO A 105 -6.83 2.41 22.22
N HIS A 106 -7.25 1.55 21.29
CA HIS A 106 -6.39 0.65 20.50
C HIS A 106 -6.50 0.89 19.00
N ILE A 107 -7.20 1.95 18.57
CA ILE A 107 -7.43 2.17 17.13
C ILE A 107 -6.13 2.31 16.34
N ASP A 108 -5.11 2.91 16.92
CA ASP A 108 -3.82 3.08 16.28
C ASP A 108 -3.02 1.76 16.20
N ASP A 109 -3.30 0.78 17.06
CA ASP A 109 -2.68 -0.56 17.02
C ASP A 109 -3.22 -1.44 15.89
N ILE A 110 -4.40 -1.09 15.35
CA ILE A 110 -5.10 -1.82 14.30
C ILE A 110 -5.25 -1.00 13.01
N MET A 111 -4.65 0.16 12.94
CA MET A 111 -4.72 1.07 11.80
C MET A 111 -3.35 1.35 11.24
N GLU A 112 -3.18 1.02 9.95
CA GLU A 112 -1.96 1.27 9.18
C GLU A 112 -2.26 2.12 7.96
N SER A 113 -1.25 2.72 7.36
CA SER A 113 -1.41 3.45 6.10
C SER A 113 -0.23 3.22 5.17
N GLN A 114 -0.52 3.07 3.87
CA GLN A 114 0.48 2.97 2.82
C GLN A 114 -0.03 3.70 1.57
N GLY A 115 0.77 4.63 1.06
CA GLY A 115 0.32 5.55 0.01
C GLY A 115 -0.95 6.26 0.43
N ASN A 116 -1.97 6.27 -0.42
CA ASN A 116 -3.28 6.85 -0.13
C ASN A 116 -4.27 5.86 0.56
N ALA A 117 -3.84 4.65 0.91
CA ALA A 117 -4.68 3.66 1.57
C ALA A 117 -4.54 3.74 3.10
N VAL A 118 -5.67 3.74 3.80
CA VAL A 118 -5.77 3.57 5.25
C VAL A 118 -6.45 2.23 5.52
N LEU A 119 -5.71 1.33 6.15
CA LEU A 119 -6.13 -0.02 6.49
C LEU A 119 -6.53 -0.06 7.95
N VAL A 120 -7.72 -0.57 8.25
CA VAL A 120 -8.22 -0.75 9.62
C VAL A 120 -8.66 -2.19 9.81
N TRP A 121 -8.12 -2.84 10.82
CA TRP A 121 -8.40 -4.22 11.17
C TRP A 121 -9.34 -4.31 12.37
N THR A 122 -9.97 -5.45 12.58
CA THR A 122 -10.78 -5.66 13.81
C THR A 122 -9.94 -6.07 15.00
N VAL A 123 -8.81 -6.72 14.76
CA VAL A 123 -7.74 -7.01 15.73
C VAL A 123 -6.40 -6.78 15.06
N THR A 124 -5.33 -6.62 15.85
CA THR A 124 -3.97 -6.47 15.31
C THR A 124 -3.66 -7.59 14.32
N PRO A 125 -3.33 -7.27 13.06
CA PRO A 125 -3.09 -8.28 12.04
C PRO A 125 -1.78 -9.04 12.32
N ALA A 126 -1.74 -10.31 11.91
CA ALA A 126 -0.48 -11.02 11.83
C ALA A 126 0.43 -10.37 10.76
N PRO A 127 1.76 -10.39 10.92
CA PRO A 127 2.68 -9.78 9.96
C PRO A 127 2.47 -10.25 8.52
N ALA A 128 2.15 -11.52 8.30
CA ALA A 128 1.87 -12.07 6.98
C ALA A 128 0.57 -11.53 6.37
N GLU A 129 -0.47 -11.32 7.17
CA GLU A 129 -1.74 -10.74 6.72
C GLU A 129 -1.58 -9.27 6.31
N LEU A 130 -0.84 -8.52 7.12
CA LEU A 130 -0.53 -7.13 6.80
C LEU A 130 0.27 -7.05 5.50
N ALA A 131 1.34 -7.86 5.36
CA ALA A 131 2.16 -7.90 4.15
C ALA A 131 1.37 -8.29 2.90
N ASP A 132 0.46 -9.25 3.01
CA ASP A 132 -0.43 -9.64 1.91
C ASP A 132 -1.40 -8.52 1.51
N ALA A 133 -1.97 -7.82 2.49
CA ALA A 133 -2.85 -6.69 2.24
C ALA A 133 -2.12 -5.52 1.58
N GLU A 134 -0.97 -5.14 2.13
CA GLU A 134 -0.13 -4.07 1.58
C GLU A 134 0.40 -4.40 0.19
N GLY A 135 0.83 -5.63 -0.04
CA GLY A 135 1.31 -6.12 -1.34
C GLY A 135 0.24 -6.17 -2.43
N CYS A 136 -1.04 -6.12 -2.05
CA CYS A 136 -2.17 -6.06 -2.98
C CYS A 136 -2.60 -4.64 -3.37
N LEU A 137 -2.11 -3.61 -2.70
CA LEU A 137 -2.49 -2.23 -2.99
C LEU A 137 -2.08 -1.85 -4.42
N SER A 138 -3.07 -1.46 -5.23
CA SER A 138 -2.85 -1.11 -6.63
C SER A 138 -3.87 -0.09 -7.15
N SER A 139 -3.51 0.60 -8.24
CA SER A 139 -4.33 1.62 -8.92
C SER A 139 -5.29 1.03 -9.95
#